data_82d75917ea00f81307ad9f00ba29c031
#
_entry.id   82d75917ea00f81307ad9f00ba29c031
#
_cell.length_a   1.000
_cell.length_b   1.000
_cell.length_c   1.000
_cell.angle_alpha   90.00
_cell.angle_beta   90.00
_cell.angle_gamma   90.00
#
_symmetry.space_group_name_H-M   'P 1'
#
loop_
_entity.id
_entity.type
_entity.pdbx_description
1 polymer ?
#
loop_
_entity_poly.entity_id
_entity_poly.type
_entity_poly.pdbx_seq_one_letter_code
_entity_poly.pdbx_strand_id
1 'polypeptide(L)'
;MIQKVTPFLWYQEKAEEAARFYVSVFKNSKIIETNSMMATFELEGAQFMAFNGGPTHKLDHNISLFIRCETQDEVDYFWNKLKADGGREVQCGWLVDRFGLSWQVVPNILGDLLGDDDREKADRAMQAMLGMVKLDIAALKKAHAG
;
A
#
# COMPACT_ATOMS: atom_id res chain seq x y z
N MET A 1 -24.77 4.34 1.35
CA MET A 1 -24.24 5.50 2.12
C MET A 1 -23.13 6.18 1.31
N ILE A 2 -23.16 7.49 1.23
CA ILE A 2 -22.12 8.24 0.51
C ILE A 2 -20.92 8.46 1.45
N GLN A 3 -19.73 8.12 0.96
CA GLN A 3 -18.49 8.39 1.67
C GLN A 3 -18.20 9.89 1.59
N LYS A 4 -18.24 10.59 2.73
CA LYS A 4 -18.06 12.05 2.76
C LYS A 4 -16.63 12.50 2.49
N VAL A 5 -15.66 11.75 3.01
CA VAL A 5 -14.24 12.08 2.88
C VAL A 5 -13.61 11.04 1.98
N THR A 6 -13.15 11.46 0.82
CA THR A 6 -12.62 10.56 -0.21
C THR A 6 -11.21 11.00 -0.56
N PRO A 7 -10.21 10.10 -0.50
CA PRO A 7 -8.87 10.43 -0.97
C PRO A 7 -8.90 10.80 -2.45
N PHE A 8 -8.22 11.88 -2.78
CA PHE A 8 -8.15 12.43 -4.12
C PHE A 8 -6.69 12.43 -4.56
N LEU A 9 -6.36 11.56 -5.51
CA LEU A 9 -4.98 11.30 -5.91
C LEU A 9 -4.65 12.06 -7.19
N TRP A 10 -3.56 12.82 -7.15
CA TRP A 10 -3.11 13.62 -8.30
C TRP A 10 -2.14 12.80 -9.15
N TYR A 11 -2.48 12.60 -10.42
CA TYR A 11 -1.60 11.99 -11.43
C TYR A 11 -1.34 13.00 -12.53
N GLN A 12 -0.24 12.83 -13.24
CA GLN A 12 0.05 13.72 -14.36
C GLN A 12 -0.98 13.56 -15.48
N GLU A 13 -1.19 12.34 -15.97
CA GLU A 13 -2.08 12.10 -17.11
C GLU A 13 -2.64 10.67 -17.19
N LYS A 14 -2.35 9.80 -16.22
CA LYS A 14 -2.72 8.38 -16.28
C LYS A 14 -3.67 7.96 -15.16
N ALA A 15 -4.56 8.85 -14.76
CA ALA A 15 -5.47 8.59 -13.64
C ALA A 15 -6.36 7.37 -13.87
N GLU A 16 -6.98 7.26 -15.06
CA GLU A 16 -7.84 6.11 -15.37
C GLU A 16 -7.03 4.81 -15.44
N GLU A 17 -5.86 4.83 -16.06
CA GLU A 17 -4.99 3.66 -16.14
C GLU A 17 -4.58 3.19 -14.75
N ALA A 18 -4.22 4.13 -13.86
CA ALA A 18 -3.88 3.81 -12.48
C ALA A 18 -5.07 3.20 -11.75
N ALA A 19 -6.25 3.81 -11.84
CA ALA A 19 -7.46 3.29 -11.20
C ALA A 19 -7.79 1.87 -11.67
N ARG A 20 -7.71 1.60 -12.97
CA ARG A 20 -7.96 0.27 -13.52
C ARG A 20 -6.92 -0.75 -13.05
N PHE A 21 -5.68 -0.33 -12.95
CA PHE A 21 -4.63 -1.17 -12.39
C PHE A 21 -4.95 -1.56 -10.93
N TYR A 22 -5.29 -0.60 -10.08
CA TYR A 22 -5.61 -0.88 -8.68
C TYR A 22 -6.80 -1.81 -8.55
N VAL A 23 -7.84 -1.56 -9.32
CA VAL A 23 -9.04 -2.43 -9.33
C VAL A 23 -8.69 -3.87 -9.73
N SER A 24 -7.70 -4.05 -10.59
CA SER A 24 -7.24 -5.39 -10.99
C SER A 24 -6.45 -6.11 -9.90
N VAL A 25 -5.86 -5.37 -8.97
CA VAL A 25 -5.01 -5.93 -7.90
C VAL A 25 -5.84 -6.39 -6.71
N PHE A 26 -6.85 -5.62 -6.33
CA PHE A 26 -7.65 -5.89 -5.12
C PHE A 26 -8.95 -6.61 -5.46
N LYS A 27 -9.35 -7.54 -4.60
CA LYS A 27 -10.68 -8.17 -4.66
C LYS A 27 -11.74 -7.14 -4.26
N ASN A 28 -12.99 -7.41 -4.57
CA ASN A 28 -14.11 -6.57 -4.18
C ASN A 28 -13.86 -5.10 -4.53
N SER A 29 -13.45 -4.87 -5.78
CA SER A 29 -13.02 -3.56 -6.30
C SER A 29 -13.65 -3.32 -7.65
N LYS A 30 -13.92 -2.05 -7.96
CA LYS A 30 -14.57 -1.70 -9.22
C LYS A 30 -14.32 -0.25 -9.59
N ILE A 31 -14.39 0.02 -10.89
CA ILE A 31 -14.49 1.39 -11.40
C ILE A 31 -15.93 1.83 -11.22
N ILE A 32 -16.14 3.00 -10.61
CA ILE A 32 -17.48 3.57 -10.42
C ILE A 32 -17.83 4.48 -11.59
N GLU A 33 -16.92 5.40 -11.93
CA GLU A 33 -17.16 6.39 -12.97
C GLU A 33 -15.83 6.87 -13.55
N THR A 34 -15.80 7.15 -14.84
CA THR A 34 -14.64 7.74 -15.49
C THR A 34 -15.07 8.85 -16.44
N ASN A 35 -14.20 9.84 -16.58
CA ASN A 35 -14.29 10.85 -17.63
C ASN A 35 -12.88 11.26 -18.04
N SER A 36 -12.74 12.26 -18.91
CA SER A 36 -11.43 12.66 -19.43
C SER A 36 -10.48 13.21 -18.37
N MET A 37 -11.00 13.65 -17.22
CA MET A 37 -10.20 14.26 -16.15
C MET A 37 -9.97 13.34 -14.96
N MET A 38 -10.89 12.44 -14.68
CA MET A 38 -10.86 11.67 -13.42
C MET A 38 -11.46 10.27 -13.55
N ALA A 39 -11.08 9.45 -12.59
CA ALA A 39 -11.69 8.15 -12.34
C ALA A 39 -12.08 8.07 -10.86
N THR A 40 -13.30 7.62 -10.59
CA THR A 40 -13.74 7.26 -9.25
C THR A 40 -13.79 5.74 -9.17
N PHE A 41 -13.22 5.17 -8.14
CA PHE A 41 -13.09 3.73 -8.00
C PHE A 41 -13.20 3.30 -6.55
N GLU A 42 -13.41 2.01 -6.37
CA GLU A 42 -13.55 1.41 -5.04
C GLU A 42 -12.55 0.27 -4.91
N LEU A 43 -11.84 0.25 -3.79
CA LEU A 43 -10.94 -0.83 -3.42
C LEU A 43 -11.39 -1.37 -2.06
N GLU A 44 -11.76 -2.65 -2.03
CA GLU A 44 -12.19 -3.32 -0.79
C GLU A 44 -13.24 -2.51 -0.01
N GLY A 45 -14.19 -1.91 -0.72
CA GLY A 45 -15.28 -1.14 -0.14
C GLY A 45 -14.99 0.34 0.14
N ALA A 46 -13.78 0.81 -0.04
CA ALA A 46 -13.42 2.22 0.15
C ALA A 46 -13.31 2.93 -1.19
N GLN A 47 -13.86 4.13 -1.28
CA GLN A 47 -13.80 4.94 -2.51
C GLN A 47 -12.56 5.82 -2.55
N PHE A 48 -12.05 5.97 -3.76
CA PHE A 48 -10.92 6.83 -4.10
C PHE A 48 -11.24 7.58 -5.40
N MET A 49 -10.57 8.71 -5.59
CA MET A 49 -10.64 9.45 -6.84
C MET A 49 -9.22 9.64 -7.38
N ALA A 50 -9.05 9.46 -8.67
CA ALA A 50 -7.78 9.69 -9.37
C ALA A 50 -8.00 10.78 -10.41
N PHE A 51 -7.11 11.75 -10.47
CA PHE A 51 -7.27 12.97 -11.24
C PHE A 51 -6.06 13.22 -12.15
N ASN A 52 -6.33 13.63 -13.39
CA ASN A 52 -5.29 14.06 -14.33
C ASN A 52 -5.00 15.54 -14.10
N GLY A 53 -4.10 15.84 -13.19
CA GLY A 53 -3.82 17.21 -12.77
C GLY A 53 -2.64 17.88 -13.48
N GLY A 54 -1.91 17.15 -14.29
CA GLY A 54 -0.73 17.65 -15.00
C GLY A 54 0.56 17.56 -14.18
N PRO A 55 1.67 18.08 -14.72
CA PRO A 55 3.02 17.83 -14.19
C PRO A 55 3.46 18.72 -13.03
N THR A 56 2.61 19.65 -12.56
CA THR A 56 3.01 20.62 -11.54
C THR A 56 3.16 20.04 -10.14
N HIS A 57 2.50 18.91 -9.88
CA HIS A 57 2.60 18.21 -8.59
C HIS A 57 2.87 16.73 -8.83
N LYS A 58 3.57 16.11 -7.91
CA LYS A 58 3.86 14.67 -7.96
C LYS A 58 3.48 14.03 -6.65
N LEU A 59 3.01 12.79 -6.73
CA LEU A 59 2.82 11.96 -5.55
C LEU A 59 4.18 11.66 -4.91
N ASP A 60 4.21 11.63 -3.60
CA ASP A 60 5.40 11.29 -2.83
C ASP A 60 5.01 10.53 -1.56
N HIS A 61 5.98 10.30 -0.65
CA HIS A 61 5.75 9.55 0.57
C HIS A 61 4.95 10.30 1.65
N ASN A 62 4.52 11.52 1.39
CA ASN A 62 3.68 12.25 2.35
C ASN A 62 2.31 11.59 2.52
N ILE A 63 1.89 10.81 1.54
CA ILE A 63 0.70 9.97 1.65
C ILE A 63 1.02 8.58 1.12
N SER A 64 0.47 7.57 1.77
CA SER A 64 0.57 6.18 1.33
C SER A 64 -0.73 5.46 1.61
N LEU A 65 -1.01 4.42 0.85
CA LEU A 65 -2.11 3.52 1.14
C LEU A 65 -1.54 2.30 1.86
N PHE A 66 -2.16 1.97 2.99
CA PHE A 66 -1.69 0.93 3.90
C PHE A 66 -2.52 -0.34 3.69
N ILE A 67 -1.85 -1.45 3.34
CA ILE A 67 -2.51 -2.73 3.10
C ILE A 67 -2.25 -3.65 4.29
N ARG A 68 -3.32 -4.14 4.92
CA ARG A 68 -3.25 -5.13 5.99
C ARG A 68 -3.28 -6.52 5.39
N CYS A 69 -2.25 -7.31 5.66
CA CYS A 69 -2.12 -8.67 5.15
C CYS A 69 -2.17 -9.67 6.30
N GLU A 70 -2.92 -10.76 6.13
CA GLU A 70 -2.98 -11.82 7.14
C GLU A 70 -1.85 -12.83 7.00
N THR A 71 -1.41 -13.10 5.77
CA THR A 71 -0.44 -14.16 5.48
C THR A 71 0.74 -13.63 4.68
N GLN A 72 1.82 -14.39 4.68
CA GLN A 72 2.98 -14.08 3.85
C GLN A 72 2.61 -14.12 2.36
N ASP A 73 1.74 -15.04 1.96
CA ASP A 73 1.28 -15.13 0.56
C ASP A 73 0.58 -13.84 0.12
N GLU A 74 -0.22 -13.23 1.00
CA GLU A 74 -0.83 -11.93 0.70
C GLU A 74 0.22 -10.82 0.58
N VAL A 75 1.18 -10.77 1.50
CA VAL A 75 2.29 -9.80 1.42
C VAL A 75 3.00 -9.94 0.08
N ASP A 76 3.36 -11.17 -0.29
CA ASP A 76 4.06 -11.44 -1.55
C ASP A 76 3.23 -11.05 -2.76
N TYR A 77 1.94 -11.36 -2.75
CA TYR A 77 1.02 -11.03 -3.83
C TYR A 77 0.95 -9.51 -4.07
N PHE A 78 0.62 -8.74 -3.03
CA PHE A 78 0.48 -7.28 -3.18
C PHE A 78 1.81 -6.62 -3.52
N TRP A 79 2.89 -7.09 -2.90
CA TRP A 79 4.24 -6.59 -3.18
C TRP A 79 4.59 -6.73 -4.65
N ASN A 80 4.43 -7.94 -5.17
CA ASN A 80 4.80 -8.24 -6.56
C ASN A 80 3.90 -7.52 -7.56
N LYS A 81 2.59 -7.47 -7.31
CA LYS A 81 1.65 -6.80 -8.21
C LYS A 81 1.86 -5.30 -8.26
N LEU A 82 2.01 -4.67 -7.09
CA LEU A 82 2.09 -3.20 -7.01
C LEU A 82 3.43 -2.64 -7.48
N LYS A 83 4.53 -3.37 -7.31
CA LYS A 83 5.84 -2.90 -7.78
C LYS A 83 6.10 -3.20 -9.26
N ALA A 84 5.24 -3.95 -9.93
CA ALA A 84 5.47 -4.40 -11.31
C ALA A 84 5.57 -3.24 -12.29
N ASP A 85 6.25 -3.49 -13.41
CA ASP A 85 6.28 -2.64 -14.60
C ASP A 85 6.77 -1.21 -14.36
N GLY A 86 7.72 -1.02 -13.47
CA GLY A 86 8.33 0.27 -13.23
C GLY A 86 8.16 0.79 -11.80
N GLY A 87 7.51 0.04 -10.94
CA GLY A 87 7.48 0.33 -9.52
C GLY A 87 8.84 0.09 -8.87
N ARG A 88 9.03 0.57 -7.66
CA ARG A 88 10.28 0.39 -6.94
C ARG A 88 10.06 0.04 -5.48
N GLU A 89 10.96 -0.77 -4.95
CA GLU A 89 10.94 -1.17 -3.56
C GLU A 89 11.56 -0.06 -2.69
N VAL A 90 10.98 0.13 -1.51
CA VAL A 90 11.51 1.00 -0.49
C VAL A 90 11.66 0.16 0.77
N GLN A 91 12.09 0.72 1.88
CA GLN A 91 12.35 -0.03 3.12
C GLN A 91 11.09 -0.25 3.95
N CYS A 92 11.13 -1.22 4.85
CA CYS A 92 10.13 -1.44 5.90
C CYS A 92 8.70 -1.68 5.39
N GLY A 93 8.57 -2.39 4.28
CA GLY A 93 7.26 -2.71 3.72
C GLY A 93 6.68 -1.63 2.83
N TRP A 94 7.43 -0.57 2.53
CA TRP A 94 7.01 0.48 1.61
C TRP A 94 7.45 0.16 0.18
N LEU A 95 6.61 0.52 -0.78
CA LEU A 95 6.95 0.53 -2.19
C LEU A 95 6.29 1.72 -2.89
N VAL A 96 6.78 2.05 -4.08
CA VAL A 96 6.16 3.05 -4.95
C VAL A 96 5.75 2.35 -6.22
N ASP A 97 4.48 2.48 -6.62
CA ASP A 97 4.01 1.86 -7.84
C ASP A 97 4.49 2.63 -9.07
N ARG A 98 4.23 2.07 -10.26
CA ARG A 98 4.69 2.69 -11.51
C ARG A 98 4.05 4.04 -11.81
N PHE A 99 2.99 4.40 -11.08
CA PHE A 99 2.30 5.68 -11.21
C PHE A 99 2.77 6.71 -10.17
N GLY A 100 3.63 6.32 -9.23
CA GLY A 100 4.20 7.20 -8.22
C GLY A 100 3.49 7.16 -6.87
N LEU A 101 2.44 6.37 -6.70
CA LEU A 101 1.74 6.25 -5.43
C LEU A 101 2.51 5.33 -4.48
N SER A 102 2.66 5.77 -3.24
CA SER A 102 3.32 5.01 -2.18
C SER A 102 2.34 4.05 -1.51
N TRP A 103 2.80 2.84 -1.25
CA TRP A 103 2.05 1.78 -0.58
C TRP A 103 2.85 1.22 0.56
N GLN A 104 2.16 0.81 1.61
CA GLN A 104 2.74 0.00 2.67
C GLN A 104 2.06 -1.36 2.65
N VAL A 105 2.84 -2.43 2.54
CA VAL A 105 2.33 -3.80 2.54
C VAL A 105 2.75 -4.45 3.85
N VAL A 106 1.80 -4.59 4.78
CA VAL A 106 2.14 -4.86 6.17
C VAL A 106 1.34 -6.06 6.71
N PRO A 107 2.05 -7.08 7.23
CA PRO A 107 1.35 -8.17 7.89
C PRO A 107 0.75 -7.72 9.22
N ASN A 108 -0.46 -8.17 9.49
CA ASN A 108 -1.21 -7.81 10.71
C ASN A 108 -0.42 -8.14 11.98
N ILE A 109 0.34 -9.23 11.95
CA ILE A 109 1.15 -9.66 13.09
C ILE A 109 2.17 -8.60 13.53
N LEU A 110 2.61 -7.73 12.62
CA LEU A 110 3.61 -6.70 12.97
C LEU A 110 3.12 -5.81 14.11
N GLY A 111 1.88 -5.36 14.04
CA GLY A 111 1.30 -4.53 15.11
C GLY A 111 1.31 -5.22 16.46
N ASP A 112 0.99 -6.51 16.48
CA ASP A 112 0.99 -7.30 17.70
C ASP A 112 2.41 -7.46 18.27
N LEU A 113 3.38 -7.73 17.38
CA LEU A 113 4.78 -7.90 17.81
C LEU A 113 5.37 -6.60 18.34
N LEU A 114 5.11 -5.47 17.67
CA LEU A 114 5.61 -4.17 18.11
C LEU A 114 4.89 -3.64 19.36
N GLY A 115 3.65 -4.06 19.55
CA GLY A 115 2.82 -3.67 20.69
C GLY A 115 2.95 -4.58 21.90
N ASP A 116 3.86 -5.55 21.90
CA ASP A 116 4.07 -6.47 23.02
C ASP A 116 4.46 -5.70 24.29
N ASP A 117 3.86 -6.05 25.42
CA ASP A 117 4.22 -5.48 26.71
C ASP A 117 5.66 -5.79 27.10
N ASP A 118 6.22 -6.91 26.63
CA ASP A 118 7.63 -7.22 26.75
C ASP A 118 8.41 -6.36 25.75
N ARG A 119 8.94 -5.24 26.23
CA ARG A 119 9.61 -4.25 25.37
C ARG A 119 10.87 -4.77 24.70
N GLU A 120 11.57 -5.70 25.31
CA GLU A 120 12.75 -6.32 24.69
C GLU A 120 12.34 -7.11 23.44
N LYS A 121 11.26 -7.86 23.52
CA LYS A 121 10.71 -8.60 22.37
C LYS A 121 10.24 -7.65 21.29
N ALA A 122 9.50 -6.60 21.66
CA ALA A 122 9.02 -5.58 20.72
C ALA A 122 10.18 -4.91 20.01
N ASP A 123 11.24 -4.55 20.75
CA ASP A 123 12.42 -3.90 20.18
C ASP A 123 13.16 -4.82 19.20
N ARG A 124 13.27 -6.12 19.49
CA ARG A 124 13.88 -7.05 18.55
C ARG A 124 13.10 -7.13 17.24
N ALA A 125 11.77 -7.16 17.32
CA ALA A 125 10.92 -7.13 16.11
C ALA A 125 11.11 -5.82 15.35
N MET A 126 11.16 -4.68 16.04
CA MET A 126 11.38 -3.37 15.43
C MET A 126 12.71 -3.32 14.69
N GLN A 127 13.78 -3.78 15.32
CA GLN A 127 15.10 -3.79 14.70
C GLN A 127 15.13 -4.68 13.46
N ALA A 128 14.45 -5.84 13.51
CA ALA A 128 14.34 -6.71 12.35
C ALA A 128 13.60 -6.02 11.21
N MET A 129 12.46 -5.38 11.50
CA MET A 129 11.66 -4.65 10.52
C MET A 129 12.47 -3.55 9.83
N LEU A 130 13.24 -2.78 10.60
CA LEU A 130 14.03 -1.66 10.07
C LEU A 130 15.07 -2.10 9.04
N GLY A 131 15.51 -3.35 9.09
CA GLY A 131 16.46 -3.91 8.13
C GLY A 131 15.81 -4.57 6.92
N MET A 132 14.47 -4.63 6.87
CA MET A 132 13.76 -5.31 5.79
C MET A 132 13.36 -4.37 4.67
N VAL A 133 13.19 -4.94 3.47
CA VAL A 133 12.53 -4.29 2.33
C VAL A 133 11.10 -4.81 2.29
N LYS A 134 10.85 -5.96 1.67
CA LYS A 134 9.57 -6.66 1.83
C LYS A 134 9.54 -7.28 3.22
N LEU A 135 8.43 -7.16 3.94
CA LEU A 135 8.32 -7.71 5.28
C LEU A 135 8.16 -9.23 5.24
N ASP A 136 8.88 -9.90 6.13
CA ASP A 136 8.92 -11.36 6.26
C ASP A 136 8.39 -11.76 7.63
N ILE A 137 7.21 -12.39 7.64
CA ILE A 137 6.52 -12.77 8.88
C ILE A 137 7.38 -13.72 9.71
N ALA A 138 7.97 -14.74 9.09
CA ALA A 138 8.76 -15.72 9.82
C ALA A 138 9.99 -15.08 10.49
N ALA A 139 10.67 -14.19 9.77
CA ALA A 139 11.82 -13.48 10.32
C ALA A 139 11.44 -12.51 11.43
N LEU A 140 10.29 -11.83 11.31
CA LEU A 140 9.78 -10.96 12.37
C LEU A 140 9.46 -11.74 13.64
N LYS A 141 8.79 -12.88 13.52
CA LYS A 141 8.47 -13.75 14.64
C LYS A 141 9.72 -14.30 15.31
N LYS A 142 10.69 -14.73 14.51
CA LYS A 142 11.96 -15.26 15.01
C LYS A 142 12.73 -14.21 15.81
N ALA A 143 12.84 -13.00 15.29
CA ALA A 143 13.50 -11.89 15.98
C ALA A 143 12.79 -11.56 17.29
N HIS A 144 11.46 -11.51 17.27
CA HIS A 144 10.65 -11.24 18.45
C HIS A 144 10.87 -12.29 19.54
N ALA A 145 10.92 -13.55 19.17
CA ALA A 145 11.13 -14.66 20.13
C ALA A 145 12.53 -14.68 20.77
N GLY A 146 13.53 -14.18 20.08
CA GLY A 146 14.90 -14.11 20.58
C GLY A 146 15.81 -15.15 20.00
#